data_d25febd7937963c0e982c3a155b02ad8
#
_entry.id   d25febd7937963c0e982c3a155b02ad8
#
_cell.length_a   1.000
_cell.length_b   1.000
_cell.length_c   1.000
_cell.angle_alpha   90.00
_cell.angle_beta   90.00
_cell.angle_gamma   90.00
#
_symmetry.space_group_name_H-M   'P 1'
#
loop_
_entity.id
_entity.type
_entity.pdbx_description
1 polymer ?
#
loop_
_entity_poly.entity_id
_entity_poly.type
_entity_poly.pdbx_seq_one_letter_code
_entity_poly.pdbx_strand_id
1 'polypeptide(L)'
;RGCGHAHHHDDLYLGAVSGNPPGYVDRELLAYWAEKDPIPNHRDLLIRLGVSKSRIAKMENEEQSLVDSARKEMERVPWPEGNSVTVGVTSIHDASTHSEQFDRFGGNTPSSPSPLEIGEVSIEFSNATNAWTFSKAIQNGMVALAEKYGKSIVFMGEDMEIAGAFGMNLPLKTRGHSDRLLDMPLSEAAIIHSATGAALGGMRPVAEIQFGGFAALAMNPLINNAAQLRWRWGADVPLTVRIPLGAKTRSGPFHANMIESWFTNDPGLVIVFPSTP
;
A
#
# COMPACT_ATOMS: atom_id res chain seq x y z
N ARG A 1 -7.78 -17.00 -7.35
CA ARG A 1 -7.20 -15.83 -6.67
C ARG A 1 -8.05 -15.55 -5.43
N GLY A 2 -7.79 -16.27 -4.34
CA GLY A 2 -8.38 -15.95 -3.05
C GLY A 2 -7.63 -14.78 -2.46
N CYS A 3 -8.10 -13.57 -2.68
CA CYS A 3 -7.66 -12.45 -1.89
C CYS A 3 -8.15 -12.68 -0.46
N GLY A 4 -7.24 -12.72 0.54
CA GLY A 4 -7.61 -12.89 1.94
C GLY A 4 -8.57 -11.82 2.47
N HIS A 5 -8.83 -10.78 1.71
CA HIS A 5 -9.81 -9.75 1.99
C HIS A 5 -11.26 -10.17 1.68
N ALA A 6 -11.48 -11.19 0.85
CA ALA A 6 -12.82 -11.60 0.44
C ALA A 6 -13.70 -12.12 1.60
N HIS A 7 -13.09 -12.66 2.65
CA HIS A 7 -13.81 -13.17 3.81
C HIS A 7 -14.24 -12.09 4.82
N HIS A 8 -13.64 -10.92 4.79
CA HIS A 8 -13.92 -9.85 5.77
C HIS A 8 -14.93 -8.83 5.26
N HIS A 9 -15.21 -8.81 3.95
CA HIS A 9 -16.01 -7.79 3.30
C HIS A 9 -16.87 -8.38 2.19
N ASP A 10 -17.55 -9.49 2.47
CA ASP A 10 -18.39 -10.20 1.48
C ASP A 10 -19.34 -9.25 0.74
N ASP A 11 -19.96 -8.32 1.46
CA ASP A 11 -20.87 -7.33 0.88
C ASP A 11 -20.16 -6.35 -0.05
N LEU A 12 -18.95 -5.94 0.29
CA LEU A 12 -18.15 -5.01 -0.52
C LEU A 12 -17.70 -5.68 -1.81
N TYR A 13 -17.22 -6.89 -1.75
CA TYR A 13 -16.69 -7.64 -2.88
C TYR A 13 -17.79 -8.28 -3.74
N LEU A 14 -18.92 -8.62 -3.14
CA LEU A 14 -20.07 -9.17 -3.82
C LEU A 14 -21.04 -8.10 -4.35
N GLY A 15 -20.76 -6.83 -4.15
CA GLY A 15 -21.47 -5.72 -4.79
C GLY A 15 -22.54 -5.03 -3.98
N ALA A 16 -22.79 -5.45 -2.73
CA ALA A 16 -23.85 -4.86 -1.91
C ALA A 16 -23.58 -3.39 -1.51
N VAL A 17 -22.31 -3.01 -1.34
CA VAL A 17 -21.93 -1.68 -0.86
C VAL A 17 -21.58 -0.71 -1.99
N SER A 18 -21.12 -1.18 -3.13
CA SER A 18 -20.66 -0.34 -4.24
C SER A 18 -21.79 0.16 -5.14
N GLY A 19 -23.02 -0.27 -4.94
CA GLY A 19 -24.14 0.04 -5.84
C GLY A 19 -23.99 -0.56 -7.24
N ASN A 20 -22.96 -1.33 -7.49
CA ASN A 20 -22.69 -2.06 -8.72
C ASN A 20 -22.83 -3.56 -8.48
N PRO A 21 -24.00 -4.14 -8.59
CA PRO A 21 -24.15 -5.58 -8.70
C PRO A 21 -23.77 -6.05 -10.13
N PRO A 22 -23.07 -7.17 -10.29
CA PRO A 22 -22.45 -7.98 -9.25
C PRO A 22 -21.11 -7.38 -8.80
N GLY A 23 -20.68 -7.68 -7.57
CA GLY A 23 -19.30 -7.41 -7.14
C GLY A 23 -18.29 -8.03 -8.11
N TYR A 24 -17.05 -7.66 -7.97
CA TYR A 24 -15.99 -8.13 -8.87
C TYR A 24 -15.58 -9.60 -8.67
N VAL A 25 -16.03 -10.22 -7.59
CA VAL A 25 -15.74 -11.63 -7.31
C VAL A 25 -16.79 -12.50 -7.99
N ASP A 26 -16.34 -13.42 -8.82
CA ASP A 26 -17.17 -14.46 -9.42
C ASP A 26 -17.72 -15.38 -8.31
N ARG A 27 -19.06 -15.44 -8.17
CA ARG A 27 -19.72 -16.21 -7.13
C ARG A 27 -19.54 -17.71 -7.30
N GLU A 28 -19.49 -18.21 -8.53
CA GLU A 28 -19.28 -19.63 -8.79
C GLU A 28 -17.86 -20.04 -8.41
N LEU A 29 -16.89 -19.18 -8.76
CA LEU A 29 -15.50 -19.36 -8.38
C LEU A 29 -15.29 -19.26 -6.86
N LEU A 30 -15.99 -18.33 -6.20
CA LEU A 30 -15.98 -18.23 -4.74
C LEU A 30 -16.54 -19.51 -4.07
N ALA A 31 -17.68 -19.98 -4.54
CA ALA A 31 -18.29 -21.23 -4.04
C ALA A 31 -17.36 -22.44 -4.25
N TYR A 32 -16.75 -22.56 -5.42
CA TYR A 32 -15.77 -23.61 -5.72
C TYR A 32 -14.57 -23.60 -4.74
N TRP A 33 -14.06 -22.42 -4.41
CA TRP A 33 -12.94 -22.32 -3.48
C TRP A 33 -13.38 -22.46 -2.02
N ALA A 34 -14.61 -22.07 -1.67
CA ALA A 34 -15.17 -22.27 -0.34
C ALA A 34 -15.28 -23.77 0.02
N GLU A 35 -15.60 -24.64 -0.94
CA GLU A 35 -15.57 -26.10 -0.74
C GLU A 35 -14.16 -26.63 -0.44
N LYS A 36 -13.15 -25.91 -0.85
CA LYS A 36 -11.72 -26.26 -0.65
C LYS A 36 -11.08 -25.53 0.53
N ASP A 37 -11.87 -24.79 1.30
CA ASP A 37 -11.38 -24.10 2.48
C ASP A 37 -10.69 -25.11 3.43
N PRO A 38 -9.42 -24.87 3.81
CA PRO A 38 -8.67 -25.78 4.66
C PRO A 38 -9.27 -25.94 6.05
N ILE A 39 -9.98 -24.92 6.57
CA ILE A 39 -10.51 -24.97 7.95
C ILE A 39 -11.64 -26.00 8.08
N PRO A 40 -12.75 -25.95 7.32
CA PRO A 40 -13.77 -26.98 7.33
C PRO A 40 -13.23 -28.36 6.95
N ASN A 41 -12.39 -28.44 5.94
CA ASN A 41 -11.80 -29.70 5.48
C ASN A 41 -10.92 -30.35 6.55
N HIS A 42 -10.15 -29.56 7.30
CA HIS A 42 -9.36 -30.05 8.42
C HIS A 42 -10.23 -30.50 9.59
N ARG A 43 -11.30 -29.76 9.89
CA ARG A 43 -12.30 -30.15 10.89
C ARG A 43 -12.90 -31.51 10.58
N ASP A 44 -13.30 -31.74 9.33
CA ASP A 44 -13.84 -33.02 8.88
C ASP A 44 -12.80 -34.14 8.94
N LEU A 45 -11.54 -33.83 8.64
CA LEU A 45 -10.44 -34.78 8.80
C LEU A 45 -10.28 -35.20 10.26
N LEU A 46 -10.28 -34.26 11.19
CA LEU A 46 -10.18 -34.55 12.63
C LEU A 46 -11.33 -35.46 13.10
N ILE A 47 -12.55 -35.22 12.64
CA ILE A 47 -13.72 -36.07 12.94
C ILE A 47 -13.50 -37.46 12.41
N ARG A 48 -13.02 -37.62 11.18
CA ARG A 48 -12.71 -38.95 10.59
C ARG A 48 -11.59 -39.66 11.34
N LEU A 49 -10.65 -38.91 11.92
CA LEU A 49 -9.58 -39.45 12.78
C LEU A 49 -10.03 -39.77 14.21
N GLY A 50 -11.33 -39.62 14.53
CA GLY A 50 -11.90 -40.01 15.83
C GLY A 50 -11.98 -38.89 16.86
N VAL A 51 -11.69 -37.64 16.49
CA VAL A 51 -11.90 -36.50 17.39
C VAL A 51 -13.39 -36.19 17.47
N SER A 52 -13.94 -36.16 18.66
CA SER A 52 -15.38 -35.88 18.81
C SER A 52 -15.73 -34.44 18.45
N LYS A 53 -16.90 -34.25 17.85
CA LYS A 53 -17.41 -32.91 17.50
C LYS A 53 -17.48 -31.99 18.71
N SER A 54 -17.84 -32.52 19.88
CA SER A 54 -17.92 -31.77 21.12
C SER A 54 -16.55 -31.26 21.58
N ARG A 55 -15.47 -32.04 21.38
CA ARG A 55 -14.12 -31.62 21.68
C ARG A 55 -13.65 -30.50 20.76
N ILE A 56 -13.95 -30.62 19.47
CA ILE A 56 -13.61 -29.57 18.50
C ILE A 56 -14.36 -28.28 18.85
N ALA A 57 -15.66 -28.34 19.08
CA ALA A 57 -16.46 -27.17 19.46
C ALA A 57 -15.97 -26.51 20.76
N LYS A 58 -15.53 -27.32 21.73
CA LYS A 58 -14.95 -26.79 22.96
C LYS A 58 -13.68 -26.00 22.68
N MET A 59 -12.76 -26.53 21.88
CA MET A 59 -11.52 -25.85 21.51
C MET A 59 -11.81 -24.55 20.74
N GLU A 60 -12.70 -24.59 19.77
CA GLU A 60 -13.10 -23.39 18.99
C GLU A 60 -13.66 -22.29 19.91
N ASN A 61 -14.50 -22.66 20.89
CA ASN A 61 -15.05 -21.69 21.84
C ASN A 61 -14.00 -21.13 22.82
N GLU A 62 -13.04 -21.97 23.25
CA GLU A 62 -11.93 -21.53 24.10
C GLU A 62 -11.07 -20.50 23.36
N GLU A 63 -10.69 -20.78 22.11
CA GLU A 63 -9.90 -19.86 21.29
C GLU A 63 -10.68 -18.58 20.95
N GLN A 64 -11.95 -18.68 20.61
CA GLN A 64 -12.80 -17.50 20.35
C GLN A 64 -12.90 -16.62 21.60
N SER A 65 -13.05 -17.23 22.78
CA SER A 65 -13.10 -16.49 24.05
C SER A 65 -11.79 -15.77 24.35
N LEU A 66 -10.65 -16.39 24.01
CA LEU A 66 -9.33 -15.78 24.14
C LEU A 66 -9.19 -14.54 23.24
N VAL A 67 -9.57 -14.68 21.97
CA VAL A 67 -9.55 -13.58 21.00
C VAL A 67 -10.49 -12.43 21.43
N ASP A 68 -11.70 -12.75 21.86
CA ASP A 68 -12.66 -11.75 22.34
C ASP A 68 -12.18 -11.02 23.60
N SER A 69 -11.49 -11.73 24.49
CA SER A 69 -10.90 -11.12 25.68
C SER A 69 -9.75 -10.18 25.32
N ALA A 70 -8.85 -10.62 24.43
CA ALA A 70 -7.75 -9.79 23.95
C ALA A 70 -8.25 -8.54 23.23
N ARG A 71 -9.31 -8.66 22.41
CA ARG A 71 -9.94 -7.52 21.75
C ARG A 71 -10.51 -6.53 22.76
N LYS A 72 -11.26 -7.00 23.77
CA LYS A 72 -11.82 -6.14 24.82
C LYS A 72 -10.73 -5.43 25.63
N GLU A 73 -9.63 -6.11 25.88
CA GLU A 73 -8.49 -5.51 26.56
C GLU A 73 -7.85 -4.42 25.70
N MET A 74 -7.62 -4.69 24.42
CA MET A 74 -7.08 -3.72 23.47
C MET A 74 -7.98 -2.47 23.35
N GLU A 75 -9.32 -2.66 23.29
CA GLU A 75 -10.28 -1.56 23.21
C GLU A 75 -10.28 -0.66 24.46
N ARG A 76 -9.81 -1.17 25.62
CA ARG A 76 -9.70 -0.41 26.87
C ARG A 76 -8.39 0.35 27.01
N VAL A 77 -7.38 -0.02 26.24
CA VAL A 77 -6.08 0.64 26.27
C VAL A 77 -6.26 2.07 25.74
N PRO A 78 -5.88 3.10 26.51
CA PRO A 78 -5.94 4.47 26.03
C PRO A 78 -5.00 4.66 24.84
N TRP A 79 -5.34 5.60 23.97
CA TRP A 79 -4.44 5.99 22.89
C TRP A 79 -3.10 6.46 23.48
N PRO A 80 -1.96 6.02 22.89
CA PRO A 80 -0.66 6.44 23.36
C PRO A 80 -0.50 7.97 23.27
N GLU A 81 0.08 8.56 24.28
CA GLU A 81 0.44 9.98 24.26
C GLU A 81 1.56 10.22 23.22
N GLY A 82 1.59 11.42 22.62
CA GLY A 82 2.52 11.74 21.54
C GLY A 82 4.01 11.52 21.91
N ASN A 83 4.36 11.69 23.17
CA ASN A 83 5.71 11.45 23.69
C ASN A 83 6.05 9.96 23.87
N SER A 84 5.07 9.08 23.85
CA SER A 84 5.25 7.64 24.02
C SER A 84 5.33 6.84 22.72
N VAL A 85 5.13 7.48 21.55
CA VAL A 85 5.09 6.80 20.25
C VAL A 85 6.40 6.09 19.85
N THR A 86 7.51 6.50 20.44
CA THR A 86 8.82 5.89 20.22
C THR A 86 9.15 4.77 21.21
N VAL A 87 8.33 4.61 22.27
CA VAL A 87 8.55 3.58 23.28
C VAL A 87 8.37 2.20 22.67
N GLY A 88 9.39 1.35 22.76
CA GLY A 88 9.39 0.01 22.19
C GLY A 88 9.66 -0.07 20.67
N VAL A 89 9.80 1.05 19.99
CA VAL A 89 10.17 1.08 18.56
C VAL A 89 11.68 0.86 18.39
N THR A 90 12.47 1.38 19.31
CA THR A 90 13.90 1.10 19.37
C THR A 90 14.21 0.32 20.64
N SER A 91 15.16 -0.63 20.58
CA SER A 91 15.67 -1.23 21.79
C SER A 91 16.26 -0.12 22.65
N ILE A 92 15.77 0.03 23.87
CA ILE A 92 16.37 0.93 24.86
C ILE A 92 17.71 0.31 25.24
N HIS A 93 18.70 0.47 24.38
CA HIS A 93 20.06 0.46 24.87
C HIS A 93 20.25 1.84 25.50
N ASP A 94 20.63 1.83 26.76
CA ASP A 94 20.99 3.03 27.50
C ASP A 94 21.86 3.92 26.61
N ALA A 95 21.50 5.19 26.49
CA ALA A 95 22.22 6.13 25.63
C ALA A 95 23.72 6.20 25.96
N SER A 96 24.11 5.79 27.19
CA SER A 96 25.50 5.61 27.61
C SER A 96 26.24 4.54 26.80
N THR A 97 25.58 3.46 26.38
CA THR A 97 26.20 2.38 25.59
C THR A 97 26.39 2.75 24.13
N HIS A 98 25.59 3.67 23.59
CA HIS A 98 25.76 4.17 22.23
C HIS A 98 26.94 5.15 22.11
N SER A 99 27.19 5.96 23.11
CA SER A 99 28.37 6.86 23.11
C SER A 99 29.66 6.07 23.16
N GLU A 100 29.75 5.03 24.00
CA GLU A 100 30.95 4.18 24.09
C GLU A 100 31.24 3.38 22.81
N GLN A 101 30.22 2.93 22.08
CA GLN A 101 30.43 2.26 20.79
C GLN A 101 30.82 3.25 19.69
N PHE A 102 30.29 4.46 19.70
CA PHE A 102 30.62 5.49 18.72
C PHE A 102 32.04 6.04 18.93
N ASP A 103 32.45 6.20 20.17
CA ASP A 103 33.81 6.64 20.53
C ASP A 103 34.87 5.59 20.15
N ARG A 104 34.55 4.30 20.17
CA ARG A 104 35.45 3.22 19.70
C ARG A 104 35.76 3.30 18.21
N PHE A 105 34.91 3.92 17.40
CA PHE A 105 35.10 4.10 15.97
C PHE A 105 35.66 5.49 15.58
N GLY A 106 36.05 6.33 16.57
CA GLY A 106 36.67 7.62 16.32
C GLY A 106 35.75 8.66 15.67
N GLY A 107 34.41 8.45 15.80
CA GLY A 107 33.43 9.37 15.27
C GLY A 107 33.24 10.57 16.19
N ASN A 108 33.60 11.79 15.71
CA ASN A 108 33.06 12.99 16.31
C ASN A 108 31.54 12.95 16.20
N THR A 109 30.85 12.99 17.33
CA THR A 109 29.39 13.22 17.34
C THR A 109 29.11 14.49 16.57
N PRO A 110 28.39 14.45 15.44
CA PRO A 110 27.92 15.68 14.83
C PRO A 110 27.08 16.39 15.87
N SER A 111 27.40 17.63 16.19
CA SER A 111 26.49 18.47 16.95
C SER A 111 25.12 18.34 16.28
N SER A 112 24.09 17.98 17.08
CA SER A 112 22.72 17.92 16.57
C SER A 112 22.49 19.12 15.69
N PRO A 113 22.06 18.95 14.42
CA PRO A 113 21.71 20.10 13.63
C PRO A 113 20.64 20.84 14.44
N SER A 114 20.87 22.15 14.61
CA SER A 114 19.85 23.02 15.18
C SER A 114 18.53 22.70 14.49
N PRO A 115 17.40 22.61 15.22
CA PRO A 115 16.12 22.44 14.59
C PRO A 115 16.05 23.45 13.45
N LEU A 116 15.83 22.99 12.22
CA LEU A 116 15.50 23.88 11.13
C LEU A 116 14.33 24.71 11.63
N GLU A 117 14.53 26.00 11.82
CA GLU A 117 13.44 26.93 12.01
C GLU A 117 12.65 26.93 10.70
N ILE A 118 11.70 25.99 10.61
CA ILE A 118 10.68 26.02 9.59
C ILE A 118 9.83 27.22 9.97
N GLY A 119 10.02 28.34 9.28
CA GLY A 119 9.18 29.51 9.43
C GLY A 119 7.71 29.07 9.35
N GLU A 120 6.85 29.65 10.18
CA GLU A 120 5.41 29.38 10.14
C GLU A 120 4.92 29.59 8.71
N VAL A 121 4.64 28.50 8.00
CA VAL A 121 3.93 28.53 6.74
C VAL A 121 2.46 28.63 7.10
N SER A 122 1.89 29.82 7.10
CA SER A 122 0.45 30.01 7.19
C SER A 122 -0.19 29.48 5.92
N ILE A 123 -0.80 28.30 6.01
CA ILE A 123 -1.58 27.75 4.91
C ILE A 123 -2.97 28.34 5.03
N GLU A 124 -3.31 29.29 4.20
CA GLU A 124 -4.70 29.75 4.05
C GLU A 124 -5.48 28.67 3.30
N PHE A 125 -6.28 27.91 4.03
CA PHE A 125 -7.25 27.02 3.40
C PHE A 125 -8.40 27.88 2.83
N SER A 126 -8.49 27.96 1.51
CA SER A 126 -9.66 28.58 0.90
C SER A 126 -10.89 27.68 1.19
N ASN A 127 -11.91 28.25 1.82
CA ASN A 127 -13.22 27.60 2.02
C ASN A 127 -14.04 27.58 0.71
N ALA A 128 -13.41 27.32 -0.42
CA ALA A 128 -14.09 27.25 -1.70
C ALA A 128 -15.05 26.05 -1.68
N THR A 129 -16.33 26.29 -1.81
CA THR A 129 -17.41 25.31 -1.83
C THR A 129 -17.29 24.28 -2.98
N ASN A 130 -16.37 24.50 -3.91
CA ASN A 130 -16.08 23.64 -5.08
C ASN A 130 -14.64 23.10 -5.08
N ALA A 131 -13.96 23.08 -3.95
CA ALA A 131 -12.61 22.54 -3.87
C ALA A 131 -12.61 21.04 -4.17
N TRP A 132 -11.69 20.61 -5.01
CA TRP A 132 -11.48 19.18 -5.24
C TRP A 132 -10.83 18.54 -4.01
N THR A 133 -11.24 17.33 -3.70
CA THR A 133 -10.45 16.50 -2.79
C THR A 133 -9.19 16.03 -3.52
N PHE A 134 -8.15 15.71 -2.78
CA PHE A 134 -6.90 15.17 -3.33
C PHE A 134 -7.15 13.93 -4.22
N SER A 135 -8.01 13.02 -3.75
CA SER A 135 -8.42 11.84 -4.54
C SER A 135 -9.08 12.23 -5.87
N LYS A 136 -9.95 13.24 -5.84
CA LYS A 136 -10.63 13.72 -7.05
C LYS A 136 -9.67 14.34 -8.05
N ALA A 137 -8.67 15.07 -7.57
CA ALA A 137 -7.63 15.65 -8.42
C ALA A 137 -6.82 14.55 -9.13
N ILE A 138 -6.37 13.51 -8.38
CA ILE A 138 -5.65 12.38 -8.96
C ILE A 138 -6.52 11.65 -9.99
N GLN A 139 -7.77 11.33 -9.66
CA GLN A 139 -8.70 10.68 -10.56
C GLN A 139 -8.87 11.44 -11.88
N ASN A 140 -9.11 12.74 -11.80
CA ASN A 140 -9.26 13.57 -12.99
C ASN A 140 -7.95 13.70 -13.78
N GLY A 141 -6.82 13.80 -13.09
CA GLY A 141 -5.49 13.83 -13.71
C GLY A 141 -5.21 12.56 -14.50
N MET A 142 -5.51 11.39 -13.96
CA MET A 142 -5.32 10.12 -14.68
C MET A 142 -6.21 10.03 -15.94
N VAL A 143 -7.46 10.47 -15.86
CA VAL A 143 -8.34 10.54 -17.02
C VAL A 143 -7.79 11.50 -18.07
N ALA A 144 -7.39 12.70 -17.69
CA ALA A 144 -6.80 13.68 -18.60
C ALA A 144 -5.53 13.14 -19.28
N LEU A 145 -4.71 12.37 -18.57
CA LEU A 145 -3.56 11.69 -19.14
C LEU A 145 -3.97 10.61 -20.16
N ALA A 146 -5.00 9.81 -19.84
CA ALA A 146 -5.52 8.81 -20.78
C ALA A 146 -6.08 9.44 -22.06
N GLU A 147 -6.80 10.54 -21.94
CA GLU A 147 -7.30 11.32 -23.08
C GLU A 147 -6.16 11.94 -23.90
N LYS A 148 -5.15 12.51 -23.23
CA LYS A 148 -4.03 13.18 -23.89
C LYS A 148 -3.11 12.20 -24.63
N TYR A 149 -2.76 11.09 -24.02
CA TYR A 149 -1.74 10.18 -24.55
C TYR A 149 -2.33 8.96 -25.27
N GLY A 150 -3.62 8.75 -25.19
CA GLY A 150 -4.32 7.65 -25.90
C GLY A 150 -3.65 6.29 -25.65
N LYS A 151 -3.26 5.62 -26.72
CA LYS A 151 -2.65 4.26 -26.64
C LYS A 151 -1.22 4.23 -26.10
N SER A 152 -0.55 5.34 -25.97
CA SER A 152 0.82 5.39 -25.46
C SER A 152 0.91 5.43 -23.93
N ILE A 153 -0.22 5.57 -23.20
CA ILE A 153 -0.24 5.49 -21.74
C ILE A 153 -0.85 4.16 -21.28
N VAL A 154 -0.32 3.61 -20.21
CA VAL A 154 -0.83 2.42 -19.53
C VAL A 154 -0.73 2.65 -18.01
N PHE A 155 -1.76 2.23 -17.29
CA PHE A 155 -1.79 2.23 -15.83
C PHE A 155 -1.67 0.78 -15.39
N MET A 156 -0.66 0.46 -14.58
CA MET A 156 -0.37 -0.91 -14.17
C MET A 156 -0.09 -1.00 -12.68
N GLY A 157 -0.55 -2.07 -12.08
CA GLY A 157 -0.43 -2.32 -10.64
C GLY A 157 -1.36 -3.43 -10.21
N GLU A 158 -1.55 -3.56 -8.93
CA GLU A 158 -2.46 -4.54 -8.34
C GLU A 158 -3.89 -4.00 -8.34
N ASP A 159 -4.87 -4.87 -8.59
CA ASP A 159 -6.30 -4.55 -8.53
C ASP A 159 -6.75 -3.39 -9.47
N MET A 160 -6.01 -3.14 -10.53
CA MET A 160 -6.26 -2.01 -11.42
C MET A 160 -7.62 -2.09 -12.10
N GLU A 161 -8.05 -3.29 -12.48
CA GLU A 161 -9.32 -3.51 -13.18
C GLU A 161 -10.55 -3.40 -12.27
N ILE A 162 -10.36 -3.55 -10.96
CA ILE A 162 -11.43 -3.48 -9.96
C ILE A 162 -11.54 -2.14 -9.24
N ALA A 163 -11.03 -1.11 -9.81
CA ALA A 163 -10.99 0.28 -9.38
C ALA A 163 -9.68 0.75 -8.73
N GLY A 164 -8.70 -0.13 -8.50
CA GLY A 164 -7.42 0.19 -7.86
C GLY A 164 -7.55 0.51 -6.37
N ALA A 165 -6.41 0.74 -5.74
CA ALA A 165 -6.39 1.17 -4.35
C ALA A 165 -7.20 2.47 -4.17
N PHE A 166 -8.08 2.49 -3.19
CA PHE A 166 -8.93 3.64 -2.86
C PHE A 166 -9.86 4.12 -3.99
N GLY A 167 -10.21 3.26 -4.94
CA GLY A 167 -11.10 3.60 -6.04
C GLY A 167 -10.53 4.61 -7.05
N MET A 168 -9.19 4.74 -7.10
CA MET A 168 -8.54 5.75 -7.94
C MET A 168 -8.78 5.54 -9.43
N ASN A 169 -8.91 4.28 -9.88
CA ASN A 169 -9.06 3.92 -11.29
C ASN A 169 -10.52 3.88 -11.77
N LEU A 170 -11.48 4.04 -10.88
CA LEU A 170 -12.91 3.99 -11.24
C LEU A 170 -13.29 4.97 -12.37
N PRO A 171 -12.84 6.24 -12.37
CA PRO A 171 -13.14 7.15 -13.47
C PRO A 171 -12.52 6.75 -14.82
N LEU A 172 -11.35 6.12 -14.85
CA LEU A 172 -10.78 5.55 -16.07
C LEU A 172 -11.71 4.49 -16.66
N LYS A 173 -12.18 3.60 -15.81
CA LYS A 173 -13.10 2.53 -16.21
C LYS A 173 -14.43 3.07 -16.72
N THR A 174 -15.07 3.98 -15.97
CA THR A 174 -16.39 4.53 -16.31
C THR A 174 -16.38 5.45 -17.52
N ARG A 175 -15.22 5.98 -17.89
CA ARG A 175 -15.04 6.83 -19.10
C ARG A 175 -14.47 6.09 -20.31
N GLY A 176 -14.46 4.77 -20.29
CA GLY A 176 -14.10 3.95 -21.45
C GLY A 176 -12.61 3.75 -21.67
N HIS A 177 -11.79 3.94 -20.62
CA HIS A 177 -10.33 3.74 -20.67
C HIS A 177 -9.88 2.43 -20.01
N SER A 178 -10.76 1.44 -19.89
CA SER A 178 -10.43 0.14 -19.27
C SER A 178 -9.30 -0.59 -19.98
N ASP A 179 -9.16 -0.40 -21.27
CA ASP A 179 -8.09 -0.97 -22.10
C ASP A 179 -6.69 -0.40 -21.79
N ARG A 180 -6.61 0.58 -20.88
CA ARG A 180 -5.36 1.16 -20.38
C ARG A 180 -5.00 0.62 -19.00
N LEU A 181 -5.89 -0.15 -18.37
CA LEU A 181 -5.66 -0.73 -17.05
C LEU A 181 -5.06 -2.12 -17.23
N LEU A 182 -3.91 -2.34 -16.64
CA LEU A 182 -3.23 -3.63 -16.64
C LEU A 182 -3.11 -4.14 -15.21
N ASP A 183 -3.85 -5.19 -14.92
CA ASP A 183 -3.81 -5.86 -13.62
C ASP A 183 -2.56 -6.72 -13.51
N MET A 184 -1.76 -6.47 -12.51
CA MET A 184 -0.49 -7.15 -12.27
C MET A 184 -0.60 -8.10 -11.08
N PRO A 185 0.22 -9.16 -11.02
CA PRO A 185 0.31 -9.97 -9.82
C PRO A 185 0.91 -9.18 -8.65
N LEU A 186 0.71 -9.68 -7.42
CA LEU A 186 1.33 -9.18 -6.19
C LEU A 186 2.86 -9.34 -6.26
N SER A 187 3.50 -8.45 -6.99
CA SER A 187 4.95 -8.44 -7.17
C SER A 187 5.40 -7.05 -7.60
N GLU A 188 5.72 -6.19 -6.64
CA GLU A 188 6.08 -4.80 -6.88
C GLU A 188 7.34 -4.67 -7.74
N ALA A 189 8.28 -5.60 -7.59
CA ALA A 189 9.46 -5.65 -8.45
C ALA A 189 9.08 -5.91 -9.91
N ALA A 190 8.14 -6.83 -10.17
CA ALA A 190 7.67 -7.12 -11.52
C ALA A 190 6.87 -5.96 -12.11
N ILE A 191 6.07 -5.26 -11.30
CA ILE A 191 5.33 -4.06 -11.71
C ILE A 191 6.32 -3.02 -12.23
N ILE A 192 7.36 -2.69 -11.47
CA ILE A 192 8.33 -1.66 -11.85
C ILE A 192 9.20 -2.10 -13.04
N HIS A 193 9.63 -3.37 -13.10
CA HIS A 193 10.39 -3.85 -14.26
C HIS A 193 9.53 -3.83 -15.55
N SER A 194 8.27 -4.24 -15.47
CA SER A 194 7.35 -4.20 -16.62
C SER A 194 7.09 -2.76 -17.08
N ALA A 195 6.88 -1.86 -16.11
CA ALA A 195 6.72 -0.44 -16.41
C ALA A 195 7.98 0.17 -17.04
N THR A 196 9.17 -0.18 -16.54
CA THR A 196 10.45 0.25 -17.13
C THR A 196 10.57 -0.25 -18.57
N GLY A 197 10.25 -1.53 -18.81
CA GLY A 197 10.24 -2.10 -20.16
C GLY A 197 9.25 -1.41 -21.10
N ALA A 198 8.04 -1.12 -20.63
CA ALA A 198 7.04 -0.38 -21.39
C ALA A 198 7.51 1.05 -21.73
N ALA A 199 8.17 1.73 -20.79
CA ALA A 199 8.75 3.04 -21.01
C ALA A 199 9.85 3.01 -22.08
N LEU A 200 10.75 2.03 -22.02
CA LEU A 200 11.78 1.81 -23.05
C LEU A 200 11.18 1.47 -24.41
N GLY A 201 10.00 0.83 -24.44
CA GLY A 201 9.21 0.56 -25.64
C GLY A 201 8.46 1.79 -26.19
N GLY A 202 8.64 2.96 -25.58
CA GLY A 202 8.03 4.22 -26.04
C GLY A 202 6.66 4.52 -25.42
N MET A 203 6.22 3.75 -24.45
CA MET A 203 5.00 4.05 -23.68
C MET A 203 5.27 5.03 -22.55
N ARG A 204 4.20 5.49 -21.90
CA ARG A 204 4.22 6.32 -20.70
C ARG A 204 3.48 5.58 -19.58
N PRO A 205 4.12 4.61 -18.93
CA PRO A 205 3.49 3.85 -17.87
C PRO A 205 3.32 4.69 -16.61
N VAL A 206 2.18 4.49 -15.96
CA VAL A 206 1.91 4.91 -14.59
C VAL A 206 1.80 3.64 -13.77
N ALA A 207 2.83 3.32 -13.01
CA ALA A 207 2.87 2.16 -12.13
C ALA A 207 2.34 2.55 -10.75
N GLU A 208 1.50 1.71 -10.17
CA GLU A 208 0.99 1.89 -8.82
C GLU A 208 1.54 0.82 -7.89
N ILE A 209 2.06 1.27 -6.74
CA ILE A 209 2.35 0.45 -5.58
C ILE A 209 1.32 0.83 -4.52
N GLN A 210 0.57 -0.14 -4.00
CA GLN A 210 -0.62 0.14 -3.21
C GLN A 210 -0.35 0.90 -1.91
N PHE A 211 0.81 0.67 -1.27
CA PHE A 211 1.19 1.34 -0.01
C PHE A 211 2.69 1.57 0.05
N GLY A 212 3.09 2.64 0.76
CA GLY A 212 4.46 3.09 0.84
C GLY A 212 5.46 2.01 1.23
N GLY A 213 5.20 1.26 2.29
CA GLY A 213 6.12 0.23 2.78
C GLY A 213 6.41 -0.88 1.78
N PHE A 214 5.50 -1.16 0.85
CA PHE A 214 5.67 -2.19 -0.18
C PHE A 214 6.67 -1.79 -1.26
N ALA A 215 6.96 -0.50 -1.40
CA ALA A 215 8.00 -0.02 -2.30
C ALA A 215 9.39 -0.59 -1.97
N ALA A 216 9.60 -1.12 -0.77
CA ALA A 216 10.84 -1.82 -0.40
C ALA A 216 11.13 -3.01 -1.33
N LEU A 217 10.09 -3.71 -1.81
CA LEU A 217 10.23 -4.81 -2.77
C LEU A 217 10.59 -4.31 -4.19
N ALA A 218 10.36 -3.04 -4.48
CA ALA A 218 10.66 -2.40 -5.74
C ALA A 218 11.94 -1.54 -5.72
N MET A 219 12.69 -1.51 -4.61
CA MET A 219 13.90 -0.68 -4.48
C MET A 219 14.92 -0.99 -5.57
N ASN A 220 15.24 -2.26 -5.79
CA ASN A 220 16.21 -2.64 -6.79
C ASN A 220 15.80 -2.23 -8.22
N PRO A 221 14.59 -2.54 -8.73
CA PRO A 221 14.18 -2.09 -10.06
C PRO A 221 14.08 -0.57 -10.19
N LEU A 222 13.77 0.16 -9.14
CA LEU A 222 13.75 1.63 -9.17
C LEU A 222 15.16 2.21 -9.19
N ILE A 223 16.00 1.89 -8.21
CA ILE A 223 17.29 2.54 -7.99
C ILE A 223 18.36 2.01 -8.95
N ASN A 224 18.52 0.68 -9.02
CA ASN A 224 19.59 0.07 -9.80
C ASN A 224 19.25 -0.11 -11.28
N ASN A 225 17.98 0.03 -11.66
CA ASN A 225 17.55 -0.10 -13.05
C ASN A 225 16.95 1.21 -13.58
N ALA A 226 15.70 1.52 -13.29
CA ALA A 226 15.00 2.64 -13.91
C ALA A 226 15.75 3.98 -13.78
N ALA A 227 16.21 4.31 -12.57
CA ALA A 227 16.91 5.55 -12.28
C ALA A 227 18.27 5.70 -13.00
N GLN A 228 18.95 4.57 -13.26
CA GLN A 228 20.31 4.60 -13.83
C GLN A 228 20.36 4.46 -15.35
N LEU A 229 19.26 4.07 -15.99
CA LEU A 229 19.23 3.81 -17.44
C LEU A 229 19.65 5.03 -18.26
N ARG A 230 19.25 6.24 -17.86
CA ARG A 230 19.64 7.47 -18.54
C ARG A 230 21.14 7.70 -18.46
N TRP A 231 21.71 7.58 -17.28
CA TRP A 231 23.14 7.79 -17.07
C TRP A 231 24.01 6.74 -17.75
N ARG A 232 23.60 5.46 -17.66
CA ARG A 232 24.41 4.35 -18.19
C ARG A 232 24.33 4.18 -19.71
N TRP A 233 23.17 4.43 -20.30
CA TRP A 233 22.93 4.14 -21.72
C TRP A 233 22.23 5.26 -22.49
N GLY A 234 21.99 6.40 -21.87
CA GLY A 234 21.29 7.52 -22.50
C GLY A 234 19.79 7.26 -22.76
N ALA A 235 19.23 6.19 -22.21
CA ALA A 235 17.85 5.81 -22.46
C ALA A 235 16.87 6.61 -21.58
N ASP A 236 15.83 7.17 -22.19
CA ASP A 236 14.76 7.82 -21.45
C ASP A 236 13.77 6.80 -20.90
N VAL A 237 13.40 6.96 -19.63
CA VAL A 237 12.43 6.13 -18.94
C VAL A 237 11.32 7.02 -18.41
N PRO A 238 10.33 7.41 -19.24
CA PRO A 238 9.22 8.27 -18.84
C PRO A 238 8.19 7.47 -17.99
N LEU A 239 8.65 6.94 -16.88
CA LEU A 239 7.88 6.18 -15.90
C LEU A 239 7.42 7.10 -14.79
N THR A 240 6.14 7.01 -14.42
CA THR A 240 5.60 7.60 -13.20
C THR A 240 5.25 6.47 -12.22
N VAL A 241 5.75 6.56 -11.00
CA VAL A 241 5.36 5.63 -9.93
C VAL A 241 4.49 6.38 -8.92
N ARG A 242 3.28 5.89 -8.72
CA ARG A 242 2.34 6.44 -7.75
C ARG A 242 2.29 5.54 -6.51
N ILE A 243 2.53 6.13 -5.35
CA ILE A 243 2.58 5.40 -4.08
C ILE A 243 1.78 6.19 -3.04
N PRO A 244 0.62 5.70 -2.59
CA PRO A 244 -0.09 6.30 -1.46
C PRO A 244 0.72 6.14 -0.17
N LEU A 245 0.84 7.23 0.58
CA LEU A 245 1.59 7.28 1.83
C LEU A 245 0.73 7.81 2.98
N GLY A 246 1.15 7.51 4.21
CA GLY A 246 0.65 8.13 5.42
C GLY A 246 -0.47 7.39 6.14
N ALA A 247 -0.76 7.86 7.34
CA ALA A 247 -1.57 7.15 8.35
C ALA A 247 -3.09 7.35 8.20
N LYS A 248 -3.57 7.98 7.13
CA LYS A 248 -4.99 8.37 7.02
C LYS A 248 -5.96 7.18 7.04
N THR A 249 -5.52 6.02 6.60
CA THR A 249 -6.35 4.82 6.55
C THR A 249 -6.46 4.08 7.89
N ARG A 250 -5.64 4.44 8.87
CA ARG A 250 -5.50 3.72 10.15
C ARG A 250 -5.23 2.22 9.95
N SER A 251 -4.50 1.88 8.89
CA SER A 251 -4.25 0.49 8.46
C SER A 251 -3.06 -0.14 9.18
N GLY A 252 -2.56 0.47 10.23
CA GLY A 252 -1.41 0.00 11.00
C GLY A 252 -0.06 0.31 10.37
N PRO A 253 1.06 -0.11 11.00
CA PRO A 253 2.40 0.34 10.63
C PRO A 253 2.85 -0.13 9.24
N PHE A 254 2.40 -1.28 8.76
CA PHE A 254 2.80 -1.81 7.46
C PHE A 254 2.19 -1.05 6.26
N HIS A 255 1.10 -0.32 6.48
CA HIS A 255 0.35 0.39 5.44
C HIS A 255 0.39 1.91 5.59
N ALA A 256 1.13 2.42 6.59
CA ALA A 256 1.14 3.84 6.95
C ALA A 256 2.54 4.46 6.90
N ASN A 257 3.51 3.76 6.33
CA ASN A 257 4.89 4.24 6.25
C ASN A 257 5.00 5.46 5.34
N MET A 258 5.80 6.43 5.79
CA MET A 258 6.25 7.58 5.00
C MET A 258 7.65 7.25 4.50
N ILE A 259 7.81 7.06 3.21
CA ILE A 259 9.02 6.47 2.61
C ILE A 259 9.69 7.38 1.57
N GLU A 260 9.20 8.58 1.37
CA GLU A 260 9.71 9.53 0.39
C GLU A 260 11.23 9.77 0.52
N SER A 261 11.72 9.74 1.75
CA SER A 261 13.15 9.91 2.05
C SER A 261 14.03 8.77 1.55
N TRP A 262 13.47 7.56 1.32
CA TRP A 262 14.26 6.44 0.80
C TRP A 262 14.83 6.69 -0.59
N PHE A 263 14.20 7.56 -1.35
CA PHE A 263 14.54 7.82 -2.76
C PHE A 263 15.23 9.15 -2.97
N THR A 264 15.32 10.01 -1.95
CA THR A 264 15.87 11.37 -2.10
C THR A 264 17.37 11.41 -2.40
N ASN A 265 18.08 10.33 -2.11
CA ASN A 265 19.52 10.22 -2.38
C ASN A 265 19.85 9.70 -3.78
N ASP A 266 18.85 9.29 -4.57
CA ASP A 266 19.07 8.79 -5.92
C ASP A 266 18.86 9.91 -6.95
N PRO A 267 19.92 10.36 -7.66
CA PRO A 267 19.82 11.49 -8.58
C PRO A 267 19.02 11.18 -9.86
N GLY A 268 18.73 9.90 -10.14
CA GLY A 268 17.95 9.49 -11.30
C GLY A 268 16.43 9.55 -11.09
N LEU A 269 15.99 9.89 -9.88
CA LEU A 269 14.57 9.96 -9.53
C LEU A 269 14.14 11.40 -9.22
N VAL A 270 12.96 11.76 -9.70
CA VAL A 270 12.28 13.00 -9.32
C VAL A 270 11.17 12.64 -8.35
N ILE A 271 11.24 13.16 -7.13
CA ILE A 271 10.28 12.89 -6.06
C ILE A 271 9.35 14.07 -5.92
N VAL A 272 8.05 13.79 -6.02
CA VAL A 272 6.98 14.79 -5.84
C VAL A 272 6.08 14.34 -4.70
N PHE A 273 5.93 15.18 -3.71
CA PHE A 273 5.05 14.95 -2.56
C PHE A 273 4.03 16.08 -2.47
N PRO A 274 2.93 16.01 -3.24
CA PRO A 274 1.96 17.10 -3.30
C PRO A 274 1.17 17.19 -2.00
N SER A 275 0.94 18.41 -1.53
CA SER A 275 0.17 18.71 -0.32
C SER A 275 -1.24 19.23 -0.60
N THR A 276 -1.51 19.63 -1.83
CA THR A 276 -2.80 20.18 -2.26
C THR A 276 -3.29 19.52 -3.54
N PRO A 277 -4.61 19.51 -3.78
CA PRO A 277 -5.22 19.05 -5.04
C PRO A 277 -4.72 19.78 -6.28
#